data_ca1c3a71bad9e57448914dddd6f48e01
#
_entry.id   ca1c3a71bad9e57448914dddd6f48e01
#
_cell.length_a   1.000
_cell.length_b   1.000
_cell.length_c   1.000
_cell.angle_alpha   90.00
_cell.angle_beta   90.00
_cell.angle_gamma   90.00
#
_symmetry.space_group_name_H-M   'P 1'
#
loop_
_entity.id
_entity.type
_entity.pdbx_description
1 polymer ?
#
loop_
_entity_poly.entity_id
_entity_poly.type
_entity_poly.pdbx_seq_one_letter_code
_entity_poly.pdbx_strand_id
1 'polypeptide(L)'
;MRSSFFTSAILSATPALALTRSPQPSLTNGQYVVGGYGYANRAVFDFAGRTTLPDGLYASTWPIGDTHKFDASNVVVGGGYLNLKVPGGQAAKPYSCAEVTTTVDNIKYASIRTVAIFSEPAGVCNGIFFYKSDTQETDIEWLSDPASLSNQGTRRVWLTNQDADENGVKTYNTTLPPANPTTTEHEYRLDWTPGRVRWFVDGVEKYTTTSDVPSVAGPWVFNNWSNGDKGWSAGPPASQANFKIKDVYLYYNTA
;
A
#
# COMPACT_ATOMS: atom_id res chain seq x y z
N MET A 1 -21.50 -37.09 48.01
CA MET A 1 -20.46 -36.08 47.73
C MET A 1 -19.98 -36.25 46.30
N ARG A 2 -20.31 -35.35 45.40
CA ARG A 2 -19.81 -35.36 44.00
C ARG A 2 -18.76 -34.25 43.91
N SER A 3 -17.51 -34.61 43.69
CA SER A 3 -16.41 -33.68 43.45
C SER A 3 -16.42 -33.28 42.00
N SER A 4 -16.67 -31.98 41.74
CA SER A 4 -16.52 -31.37 40.39
C SER A 4 -15.06 -30.94 40.20
N PHE A 5 -14.38 -31.55 39.25
CA PHE A 5 -13.07 -31.10 38.81
C PHE A 5 -13.24 -29.95 37.80
N PHE A 6 -12.80 -28.75 38.15
CA PHE A 6 -12.64 -27.64 37.21
C PHE A 6 -11.32 -27.81 36.47
N THR A 7 -11.38 -28.07 35.17
CA THR A 7 -10.21 -28.07 34.31
C THR A 7 -9.99 -26.64 33.83
N SER A 8 -8.96 -25.96 34.33
CA SER A 8 -8.56 -24.66 33.82
C SER A 8 -7.83 -24.84 32.48
N ALA A 9 -8.43 -24.36 31.40
CA ALA A 9 -7.76 -24.26 30.11
C ALA A 9 -6.76 -23.09 30.16
N ILE A 10 -5.48 -23.41 30.09
CA ILE A 10 -4.43 -22.41 29.93
C ILE A 10 -4.43 -22.02 28.44
N LEU A 11 -4.96 -20.83 28.10
CA LEU A 11 -4.77 -20.22 26.83
C LEU A 11 -3.28 -19.82 26.72
N SER A 12 -2.51 -20.57 25.93
CA SER A 12 -1.17 -20.15 25.50
C SER A 12 -1.31 -19.00 24.51
N ALA A 13 -1.03 -17.79 24.93
CA ALA A 13 -0.89 -16.66 24.02
C ALA A 13 0.39 -16.91 23.18
N THR A 14 0.22 -17.17 21.91
CA THR A 14 1.33 -17.15 20.94
C THR A 14 1.90 -15.73 20.93
N PRO A 15 3.21 -15.53 21.12
CA PRO A 15 3.80 -14.20 21.02
C PRO A 15 3.56 -13.66 19.62
N ALA A 16 3.02 -12.45 19.53
CA ALA A 16 2.95 -11.73 18.24
C ALA A 16 4.38 -11.60 17.71
N LEU A 17 4.62 -12.06 16.48
CA LEU A 17 5.88 -11.85 15.82
C LEU A 17 6.10 -10.33 15.70
N ALA A 18 7.24 -9.86 16.20
CA ALA A 18 7.59 -8.46 16.08
C ALA A 18 7.72 -8.09 14.58
N LEU A 19 7.20 -6.91 14.22
CA LEU A 19 7.35 -6.36 12.86
C LEU A 19 8.82 -6.34 12.44
N THR A 20 9.14 -7.00 11.33
CA THR A 20 10.47 -6.96 10.75
C THR A 20 10.56 -5.76 9.81
N ARG A 21 11.35 -4.77 10.18
CA ARG A 21 11.60 -3.58 9.36
C ARG A 21 12.93 -3.68 8.62
N SER A 22 12.96 -3.19 7.40
CA SER A 22 14.22 -2.98 6.67
C SER A 22 15.09 -1.96 7.41
N PRO A 23 16.41 -2.18 7.51
CA PRO A 23 17.33 -1.19 8.12
C PRO A 23 17.21 0.16 7.46
N GLN A 24 17.17 1.24 8.26
CA GLN A 24 17.15 2.59 7.72
C GLN A 24 18.56 2.94 7.20
N PRO A 25 18.72 3.41 5.95
CA PRO A 25 20.01 3.79 5.42
C PRO A 25 20.54 5.06 6.14
N SER A 26 21.82 5.07 6.43
CA SER A 26 22.52 6.27 6.90
C SER A 26 22.82 7.19 5.73
N LEU A 27 22.87 8.50 6.00
CA LEU A 27 23.36 9.48 5.03
C LEU A 27 24.88 9.33 4.91
N THR A 28 25.37 8.97 3.74
CA THR A 28 26.79 8.78 3.45
C THR A 28 27.13 9.54 2.17
N ASN A 29 28.11 10.45 2.25
CA ASN A 29 28.51 11.31 1.13
C ASN A 29 27.32 12.05 0.47
N GLY A 30 26.38 12.55 1.29
CA GLY A 30 25.21 13.28 0.81
C GLY A 30 24.10 12.41 0.21
N GLN A 31 24.17 11.09 0.34
CA GLN A 31 23.15 10.16 -0.19
C GLN A 31 22.75 9.10 0.83
N TYR A 32 21.49 8.67 0.75
CA TYR A 32 20.93 7.50 1.44
C TYR A 32 21.10 6.29 0.51
N VAL A 33 21.96 5.33 0.85
CA VAL A 33 22.24 4.19 -0.03
C VAL A 33 21.38 2.99 0.33
N VAL A 34 20.57 2.53 -0.63
CA VAL A 34 19.72 1.34 -0.52
C VAL A 34 20.02 0.40 -1.69
N GLY A 35 20.40 -0.84 -1.40
CA GLY A 35 20.66 -1.83 -2.45
C GLY A 35 21.77 -1.45 -3.44
N GLY A 36 22.69 -0.58 -3.03
CA GLY A 36 23.79 -0.07 -3.87
C GLY A 36 23.42 1.18 -4.70
N TYR A 37 22.20 1.71 -4.59
CA TYR A 37 21.79 2.94 -5.28
C TYR A 37 21.60 4.10 -4.28
N GLY A 38 22.05 5.30 -4.65
CA GLY A 38 22.03 6.50 -3.82
C GLY A 38 20.81 7.38 -4.09
N TYR A 39 20.15 7.82 -3.02
CA TYR A 39 19.04 8.77 -3.03
C TYR A 39 19.44 10.06 -2.31
N ALA A 40 19.21 11.21 -2.94
CA ALA A 40 19.62 12.50 -2.40
C ALA A 40 18.66 13.03 -1.32
N ASN A 41 17.39 12.63 -1.37
CA ASN A 41 16.32 13.16 -0.53
C ASN A 41 15.72 12.09 0.39
N ARG A 42 15.15 12.56 1.50
CA ARG A 42 14.37 11.73 2.43
C ARG A 42 13.15 12.49 2.91
N ALA A 43 11.99 11.84 2.87
CA ALA A 43 10.80 12.26 3.58
C ALA A 43 10.38 11.18 4.57
N VAL A 44 9.81 11.57 5.72
CA VAL A 44 9.28 10.66 6.73
C VAL A 44 7.91 11.15 7.14
N PHE A 45 6.92 10.28 7.00
CA PHE A 45 5.55 10.53 7.44
C PHE A 45 5.22 9.54 8.55
N ASP A 46 5.33 9.99 9.80
CA ASP A 46 4.95 9.22 10.99
C ASP A 46 3.63 9.78 11.51
N PHE A 47 2.64 8.91 11.69
CA PHE A 47 1.29 9.31 12.10
C PHE A 47 1.05 9.13 13.60
N ALA A 48 2.07 8.72 14.39
CA ALA A 48 1.96 8.63 15.83
C ALA A 48 1.67 10.00 16.47
N GLY A 49 0.60 10.06 17.27
CA GLY A 49 0.18 11.29 17.95
C GLY A 49 -0.36 12.41 17.07
N ARG A 50 -0.53 12.18 15.76
CA ARG A 50 -1.07 13.18 14.82
C ARG A 50 -2.59 13.06 14.70
N THR A 51 -3.21 14.20 14.36
CA THR A 51 -4.65 14.34 14.04
C THR A 51 -4.90 14.94 12.67
N THR A 52 -3.85 15.38 11.97
CA THR A 52 -3.90 15.96 10.62
C THR A 52 -2.81 15.37 9.74
N LEU A 53 -3.00 15.45 8.42
CA LEU A 53 -1.93 15.10 7.47
C LEU A 53 -0.68 15.95 7.76
N PRO A 54 0.51 15.34 7.74
CA PRO A 54 1.76 16.09 7.79
C PRO A 54 2.00 16.85 6.50
N ASP A 55 2.81 17.92 6.58
CA ASP A 55 3.33 18.59 5.40
C ASP A 55 4.01 17.56 4.47
N GLY A 56 3.86 17.77 3.16
CA GLY A 56 4.37 16.85 2.15
C GLY A 56 3.35 15.82 1.66
N LEU A 57 2.15 15.77 2.26
CA LEU A 57 1.01 14.95 1.82
C LEU A 57 -0.25 15.79 1.66
N TYR A 58 -1.09 15.42 0.70
CA TYR A 58 -2.43 15.99 0.55
C TYR A 58 -3.47 14.92 0.19
N ALA A 59 -4.73 15.13 0.56
CA ALA A 59 -5.83 14.28 0.19
C ALA A 59 -6.33 14.63 -1.22
N SER A 60 -6.48 13.64 -2.07
CA SER A 60 -7.04 13.77 -3.41
C SER A 60 -8.55 14.00 -3.38
N THR A 61 -9.08 14.74 -4.38
CA THR A 61 -10.52 15.09 -4.44
C THR A 61 -11.11 14.99 -5.86
N TRP A 62 -10.49 14.22 -6.75
CA TRP A 62 -10.94 14.08 -8.13
C TRP A 62 -11.71 12.78 -8.40
N PRO A 63 -12.56 12.76 -9.44
CA PRO A 63 -13.21 11.54 -9.91
C PRO A 63 -12.28 10.71 -10.80
N ILE A 64 -12.51 9.40 -10.81
CA ILE A 64 -11.95 8.44 -11.76
C ILE A 64 -13.08 7.94 -12.65
N GLY A 65 -13.25 8.60 -13.78
CA GLY A 65 -14.38 8.38 -14.67
C GLY A 65 -15.72 8.49 -13.93
N ASP A 66 -16.63 7.55 -14.17
CA ASP A 66 -17.91 7.42 -13.49
C ASP A 66 -17.94 6.33 -12.42
N THR A 67 -16.80 5.67 -12.16
CA THR A 67 -16.73 4.48 -11.32
C THR A 67 -16.54 4.81 -9.84
N HIS A 68 -15.62 5.70 -9.52
CA HIS A 68 -15.36 6.13 -8.14
C HIS A 68 -14.75 7.53 -8.11
N LYS A 69 -14.71 8.12 -6.92
CA LYS A 69 -14.10 9.44 -6.66
C LYS A 69 -13.37 9.40 -5.33
N PHE A 70 -12.29 10.13 -5.26
CA PHE A 70 -11.61 10.36 -3.99
C PHE A 70 -12.28 11.51 -3.25
N ASP A 71 -12.44 11.35 -1.94
CA ASP A 71 -13.09 12.32 -1.06
C ASP A 71 -12.20 12.53 0.17
N ALA A 72 -11.82 13.79 0.39
CA ALA A 72 -10.94 14.14 1.50
C ALA A 72 -11.52 13.78 2.88
N SER A 73 -12.86 13.70 3.01
CA SER A 73 -13.52 13.25 4.25
C SER A 73 -13.23 11.77 4.60
N ASN A 74 -12.81 10.99 3.64
CA ASN A 74 -12.40 9.59 3.82
C ASN A 74 -10.93 9.45 4.25
N VAL A 75 -10.17 10.53 4.26
CA VAL A 75 -8.78 10.59 4.71
C VAL A 75 -8.75 11.09 6.15
N VAL A 76 -8.44 10.20 7.10
CA VAL A 76 -8.50 10.52 8.53
C VAL A 76 -7.18 10.15 9.20
N VAL A 77 -6.55 11.12 9.86
CA VAL A 77 -5.37 10.86 10.70
C VAL A 77 -5.84 10.74 12.15
N GLY A 78 -5.52 9.63 12.78
CA GLY A 78 -5.89 9.37 14.18
C GLY A 78 -5.58 7.94 14.62
N GLY A 79 -5.52 7.73 15.93
CA GLY A 79 -5.19 6.43 16.51
C GLY A 79 -3.78 5.92 16.17
N GLY A 80 -2.86 6.83 15.77
CA GLY A 80 -1.50 6.49 15.37
C GLY A 80 -1.36 6.09 13.89
N TYR A 81 -2.37 6.34 13.06
CA TYR A 81 -2.41 5.96 11.64
C TYR A 81 -2.97 7.05 10.74
N LEU A 82 -2.55 7.04 9.49
CA LEU A 82 -3.34 7.54 8.36
C LEU A 82 -4.35 6.44 8.02
N ASN A 83 -5.63 6.77 8.10
CA ASN A 83 -6.73 5.86 7.76
C ASN A 83 -7.34 6.31 6.43
N LEU A 84 -7.17 5.50 5.38
CA LEU A 84 -7.81 5.68 4.09
C LEU A 84 -9.06 4.80 4.06
N LYS A 85 -10.25 5.42 3.97
CA LYS A 85 -11.53 4.76 4.16
C LYS A 85 -12.27 4.60 2.84
N VAL A 86 -12.96 3.48 2.70
CA VAL A 86 -14.05 3.30 1.74
C VAL A 86 -15.31 3.02 2.54
N PRO A 87 -16.32 3.90 2.53
CA PRO A 87 -17.59 3.68 3.21
C PRO A 87 -18.26 2.38 2.75
N GLY A 88 -18.86 1.66 3.68
CA GLY A 88 -19.62 0.45 3.36
C GLY A 88 -21.02 0.73 2.81
N GLY A 89 -21.57 -0.25 2.08
CA GLY A 89 -22.98 -0.24 1.65
C GLY A 89 -23.34 0.85 0.64
N GLN A 90 -22.39 1.34 -0.15
CA GLN A 90 -22.65 2.36 -1.16
C GLN A 90 -23.52 1.78 -2.29
N ALA A 91 -24.71 2.36 -2.49
CA ALA A 91 -25.72 1.80 -3.40
C ALA A 91 -25.48 2.11 -4.88
N ALA A 92 -24.73 3.16 -5.20
CA ALA A 92 -24.52 3.63 -6.57
C ALA A 92 -23.13 4.23 -6.78
N LYS A 93 -22.65 4.16 -8.01
CA LYS A 93 -21.43 4.86 -8.50
C LYS A 93 -21.72 6.36 -8.70
N PRO A 94 -20.70 7.22 -8.64
CA PRO A 94 -19.31 6.91 -8.32
C PRO A 94 -19.13 6.59 -6.82
N TYR A 95 -18.41 5.51 -6.50
CA TYR A 95 -18.13 5.15 -5.11
C TYR A 95 -17.17 6.14 -4.47
N SER A 96 -17.46 6.53 -3.24
CA SER A 96 -16.58 7.41 -2.44
C SER A 96 -15.41 6.59 -1.87
N CYS A 97 -14.20 7.03 -2.17
CA CYS A 97 -12.94 6.35 -1.85
C CYS A 97 -11.96 7.33 -1.19
N ALA A 98 -10.78 6.86 -0.85
CA ALA A 98 -9.73 7.70 -0.24
C ALA A 98 -8.42 7.58 -1.00
N GLU A 99 -7.73 8.72 -1.16
CA GLU A 99 -6.38 8.78 -1.70
C GLU A 99 -5.59 9.90 -1.07
N VAL A 100 -4.30 9.65 -0.85
CA VAL A 100 -3.30 10.62 -0.41
C VAL A 100 -2.12 10.57 -1.35
N THR A 101 -1.63 11.75 -1.75
CA THR A 101 -0.54 11.92 -2.70
C THR A 101 0.56 12.78 -2.07
N THR A 102 1.81 12.56 -2.44
CA THR A 102 2.93 13.45 -2.05
C THR A 102 2.83 14.80 -2.75
N THR A 103 3.19 15.88 -2.05
CA THR A 103 3.29 17.21 -2.67
C THR A 103 4.51 17.34 -3.60
N VAL A 104 5.52 16.48 -3.42
CA VAL A 104 6.61 16.32 -4.37
C VAL A 104 6.10 15.47 -5.54
N ASP A 105 6.01 16.06 -6.71
CA ASP A 105 5.39 15.52 -7.93
C ASP A 105 6.40 15.18 -9.04
N ASN A 106 7.69 15.32 -8.74
CA ASN A 106 8.80 15.05 -9.65
C ASN A 106 9.77 14.00 -9.09
N ILE A 107 9.27 13.05 -8.29
CA ILE A 107 10.06 11.92 -7.80
C ILE A 107 10.47 11.06 -8.99
N LYS A 108 11.77 10.83 -9.12
CA LYS A 108 12.34 9.91 -10.10
C LYS A 108 13.34 9.01 -9.43
N TYR A 109 12.96 7.73 -9.34
CA TYR A 109 13.61 6.69 -8.54
C TYR A 109 13.43 6.89 -7.03
N ALA A 110 13.02 5.84 -6.38
CA ALA A 110 12.73 5.87 -4.94
C ALA A 110 12.95 4.51 -4.27
N SER A 111 13.27 4.53 -2.97
CA SER A 111 13.05 3.41 -2.06
C SER A 111 12.02 3.84 -1.04
N ILE A 112 10.84 3.28 -1.11
CA ILE A 112 9.78 3.56 -0.16
C ILE A 112 9.54 2.37 0.75
N ARG A 113 9.27 2.65 2.01
CA ARG A 113 8.92 1.67 3.05
C ARG A 113 7.68 2.17 3.73
N THR A 114 6.60 1.41 3.60
CA THR A 114 5.29 1.72 4.17
C THR A 114 4.94 0.65 5.19
N VAL A 115 4.77 1.04 6.44
CA VAL A 115 4.23 0.15 7.47
C VAL A 115 2.73 0.31 7.51
N ALA A 116 2.01 -0.78 7.26
CA ALA A 116 0.57 -0.71 7.07
C ALA A 116 -0.17 -1.97 7.52
N ILE A 117 -1.48 -1.80 7.73
CA ILE A 117 -2.49 -2.85 7.93
C ILE A 117 -3.49 -2.73 6.79
N PHE A 118 -3.63 -3.75 5.97
CA PHE A 118 -4.57 -3.77 4.84
C PHE A 118 -6.03 -3.87 5.29
N SER A 119 -6.93 -3.51 4.40
CA SER A 119 -8.38 -3.60 4.63
C SER A 119 -8.86 -5.05 4.71
N GLU A 120 -9.71 -5.36 5.72
CA GLU A 120 -10.33 -6.68 5.88
C GLU A 120 -11.60 -6.87 5.04
N PRO A 121 -12.57 -5.92 5.02
CA PRO A 121 -13.79 -6.11 4.25
C PRO A 121 -13.51 -6.31 2.77
N ALA A 122 -14.15 -7.35 2.18
CA ALA A 122 -14.07 -7.61 0.75
C ALA A 122 -14.66 -6.45 -0.06
N GLY A 123 -14.07 -6.18 -1.23
CA GLY A 123 -14.60 -5.19 -2.17
C GLY A 123 -13.78 -3.90 -2.28
N VAL A 124 -12.51 -3.92 -1.89
CA VAL A 124 -11.58 -2.80 -2.08
C VAL A 124 -10.22 -3.26 -2.57
N CYS A 125 -9.50 -2.33 -3.18
CA CYS A 125 -8.07 -2.40 -3.46
C CYS A 125 -7.34 -1.36 -2.59
N ASN A 126 -6.25 -1.78 -1.92
CA ASN A 126 -5.33 -0.85 -1.26
C ASN A 126 -4.07 -0.74 -2.11
N GLY A 127 -3.71 0.48 -2.50
CA GLY A 127 -2.55 0.78 -3.34
C GLY A 127 -1.46 1.55 -2.61
N ILE A 128 -0.21 1.18 -2.90
CA ILE A 128 1.02 1.87 -2.52
C ILE A 128 1.86 1.96 -3.78
N PHE A 129 1.93 3.12 -4.45
CA PHE A 129 2.44 3.16 -5.80
C PHE A 129 3.05 4.50 -6.22
N PHE A 130 3.93 4.45 -7.21
CA PHE A 130 4.32 5.59 -8.01
C PHE A 130 3.37 5.70 -9.21
N TYR A 131 2.92 6.91 -9.53
CA TYR A 131 2.03 7.16 -10.66
C TYR A 131 2.43 8.41 -11.44
N LYS A 132 2.52 8.30 -12.76
CA LYS A 132 2.59 9.43 -13.68
C LYS A 132 1.53 9.36 -14.76
N SER A 133 1.25 8.16 -15.24
CA SER A 133 0.21 7.84 -16.21
C SER A 133 -0.12 6.36 -16.10
N ASP A 134 -1.17 5.90 -16.79
CA ASP A 134 -1.61 4.50 -16.79
C ASP A 134 -0.54 3.51 -17.30
N THR A 135 0.50 3.99 -17.97
CA THR A 135 1.65 3.18 -18.41
C THR A 135 2.92 3.42 -17.59
N GLN A 136 3.05 4.56 -16.91
CA GLN A 136 4.21 4.92 -16.10
C GLN A 136 3.86 4.83 -14.61
N GLU A 137 3.76 3.58 -14.13
CA GLU A 137 3.27 3.25 -12.78
C GLU A 137 3.95 1.98 -12.27
N THR A 138 4.19 1.91 -10.95
CA THR A 138 4.69 0.70 -10.29
C THR A 138 4.03 0.55 -8.92
N ASP A 139 3.50 -0.65 -8.62
CA ASP A 139 2.48 -0.87 -7.62
C ASP A 139 2.84 -1.95 -6.60
N ILE A 140 2.34 -1.75 -5.39
CA ILE A 140 2.01 -2.80 -4.42
C ILE A 140 0.50 -2.68 -4.17
N GLU A 141 -0.28 -3.71 -4.52
CA GLU A 141 -1.73 -3.67 -4.34
C GLU A 141 -2.24 -4.89 -3.56
N TRP A 142 -3.20 -4.62 -2.66
CA TRP A 142 -3.95 -5.64 -1.94
C TRP A 142 -5.38 -5.66 -2.41
N LEU A 143 -5.80 -6.77 -3.00
CA LEU A 143 -7.20 -7.02 -3.34
C LEU A 143 -7.88 -7.74 -2.19
N SER A 144 -8.77 -7.04 -1.50
CA SER A 144 -9.41 -7.56 -0.29
C SER A 144 -10.44 -8.67 -0.53
N ASP A 145 -11.02 -8.75 -1.75
CA ASP A 145 -12.00 -9.77 -2.09
C ASP A 145 -11.31 -11.05 -2.61
N PRO A 146 -11.37 -12.17 -1.86
CA PRO A 146 -10.82 -13.43 -2.35
C PRO A 146 -11.55 -13.96 -3.60
N ALA A 147 -12.81 -13.57 -3.81
CA ALA A 147 -13.61 -14.01 -4.94
C ALA A 147 -13.42 -13.16 -6.20
N SER A 148 -12.59 -12.10 -6.17
CA SER A 148 -12.25 -11.36 -7.39
C SER A 148 -11.63 -12.32 -8.42
N LEU A 149 -11.86 -12.08 -9.71
CA LEU A 149 -11.34 -12.96 -10.77
C LEU A 149 -9.81 -13.00 -10.78
N SER A 150 -9.14 -11.92 -10.33
CA SER A 150 -7.68 -11.89 -10.19
C SER A 150 -7.19 -12.74 -9.00
N ASN A 151 -7.87 -12.72 -7.87
CA ASN A 151 -7.51 -13.49 -6.67
C ASN A 151 -7.84 -14.99 -6.75
N GLN A 152 -8.86 -15.36 -7.53
CA GLN A 152 -9.24 -16.77 -7.76
C GLN A 152 -9.38 -17.60 -6.48
N GLY A 153 -10.02 -17.03 -5.45
CA GLY A 153 -10.26 -17.68 -4.15
C GLY A 153 -9.17 -17.46 -3.10
N THR A 154 -8.04 -16.83 -3.44
CA THR A 154 -6.94 -16.60 -2.50
C THR A 154 -6.49 -15.14 -2.56
N ARG A 155 -6.64 -14.40 -1.46
CA ARG A 155 -6.12 -13.02 -1.34
C ARG A 155 -4.61 -12.99 -1.61
N ARG A 156 -4.17 -12.05 -2.43
CA ARG A 156 -2.77 -11.88 -2.83
C ARG A 156 -2.35 -10.41 -2.73
N VAL A 157 -1.05 -10.21 -2.56
CA VAL A 157 -0.41 -8.92 -2.81
C VAL A 157 0.10 -8.93 -4.24
N TRP A 158 -0.33 -7.96 -5.02
CA TRP A 158 0.03 -7.77 -6.43
C TRP A 158 1.20 -6.78 -6.52
N LEU A 159 2.19 -7.13 -7.32
CA LEU A 159 3.44 -6.40 -7.51
C LEU A 159 3.57 -6.17 -9.01
N THR A 160 3.31 -4.93 -9.46
CA THR A 160 3.08 -4.63 -10.88
C THR A 160 3.97 -3.47 -11.34
N ASN A 161 4.58 -3.60 -12.51
CA ASN A 161 4.91 -2.47 -13.37
C ASN A 161 3.84 -2.43 -14.47
N GLN A 162 3.22 -1.28 -14.70
CA GLN A 162 2.32 -1.10 -15.83
C GLN A 162 3.14 -1.06 -17.14
N ASP A 163 2.49 -1.02 -18.28
CA ASP A 163 3.08 -1.15 -19.61
C ASP A 163 3.99 0.05 -20.00
N ALA A 164 5.12 0.21 -19.29
CA ALA A 164 5.99 1.39 -19.43
C ALA A 164 6.77 1.43 -20.75
N ASP A 165 6.91 0.31 -21.44
CA ASP A 165 7.51 0.21 -22.78
C ASP A 165 6.46 0.22 -23.91
N GLU A 166 5.17 0.39 -23.55
CA GLU A 166 4.03 0.56 -24.47
C GLU A 166 3.87 -0.59 -25.49
N ASN A 167 4.21 -1.80 -25.07
CA ASN A 167 4.06 -3.00 -25.93
C ASN A 167 2.68 -3.68 -25.78
N GLY A 168 1.80 -3.16 -24.92
CA GLY A 168 0.46 -3.66 -24.64
C GLY A 168 0.41 -4.75 -23.55
N VAL A 169 1.52 -5.00 -22.85
CA VAL A 169 1.61 -6.03 -21.81
C VAL A 169 2.29 -5.46 -20.57
N LYS A 170 1.64 -5.55 -19.43
CA LYS A 170 2.22 -5.17 -18.14
C LYS A 170 3.00 -6.32 -17.52
N THR A 171 4.04 -6.00 -16.77
CA THR A 171 4.82 -6.97 -15.99
C THR A 171 4.32 -7.03 -14.56
N TYR A 172 3.98 -8.22 -14.07
CA TYR A 172 3.53 -8.41 -12.70
C TYR A 172 3.91 -9.75 -12.09
N ASN A 173 3.88 -9.81 -10.78
CA ASN A 173 3.90 -11.04 -10.00
C ASN A 173 2.94 -10.91 -8.81
N THR A 174 2.62 -12.01 -8.16
CA THR A 174 1.82 -12.03 -6.94
C THR A 174 2.54 -12.79 -5.85
N THR A 175 2.32 -12.40 -4.60
CA THR A 175 2.80 -13.13 -3.44
C THR A 175 1.65 -13.39 -2.46
N LEU A 176 1.75 -14.47 -1.68
CA LEU A 176 0.86 -14.64 -0.54
C LEU A 176 1.12 -13.49 0.46
N PRO A 177 0.08 -12.99 1.10
CA PRO A 177 0.25 -11.97 2.13
C PRO A 177 1.04 -12.52 3.32
N PRO A 178 1.64 -11.64 4.14
CA PRO A 178 2.17 -12.03 5.43
C PRO A 178 1.06 -12.54 6.36
N ALA A 179 1.42 -13.06 7.53
CA ALA A 179 0.43 -13.54 8.49
C ALA A 179 -0.41 -12.39 9.05
N ASN A 180 -1.75 -12.53 9.05
CA ASN A 180 -2.68 -11.54 9.61
C ASN A 180 -2.54 -10.12 9.01
N PRO A 181 -2.51 -9.94 7.68
CA PRO A 181 -2.18 -8.67 7.01
C PRO A 181 -3.22 -7.58 7.26
N THR A 182 -4.41 -7.95 7.77
CA THR A 182 -5.55 -7.06 8.03
C THR A 182 -5.70 -6.70 9.52
N THR A 183 -4.84 -7.25 10.39
CA THR A 183 -4.88 -7.00 11.83
C THR A 183 -3.51 -6.69 12.42
N THR A 184 -2.42 -6.98 11.70
CA THR A 184 -1.04 -6.80 12.13
C THR A 184 -0.31 -5.86 11.17
N GLU A 185 0.57 -5.02 11.70
CA GLU A 185 1.43 -4.14 10.90
C GLU A 185 2.48 -4.96 10.16
N HIS A 186 2.67 -4.64 8.86
CA HIS A 186 3.71 -5.19 8.02
C HIS A 186 4.40 -4.10 7.23
N GLU A 187 5.69 -4.30 6.92
CA GLU A 187 6.43 -3.40 6.05
C GLU A 187 6.30 -3.86 4.59
N TYR A 188 5.76 -2.97 3.76
CA TYR A 188 5.73 -3.09 2.30
C TYR A 188 6.75 -2.12 1.71
N ARG A 189 7.75 -2.66 1.01
CA ARG A 189 8.84 -1.86 0.44
C ARG A 189 8.94 -2.06 -1.06
N LEU A 190 9.17 -0.94 -1.77
CA LEU A 190 9.44 -0.90 -3.19
C LEU A 190 10.71 -0.09 -3.41
N ASP A 191 11.69 -0.71 -4.09
CA ASP A 191 12.92 -0.05 -4.55
C ASP A 191 12.85 0.09 -6.06
N TRP A 192 12.70 1.33 -6.53
CA TRP A 192 12.72 1.71 -7.93
C TRP A 192 14.03 2.44 -8.24
N THR A 193 14.80 1.86 -9.13
CA THR A 193 16.10 2.36 -9.60
C THR A 193 16.10 2.43 -11.13
N PRO A 194 17.09 3.07 -11.79
CA PRO A 194 17.21 2.99 -13.24
C PRO A 194 17.18 1.55 -13.75
N GLY A 195 16.18 1.21 -14.57
CA GLY A 195 16.04 -0.09 -15.22
C GLY A 195 15.73 -1.27 -14.29
N ARG A 196 15.29 -1.04 -13.04
CA ARG A 196 14.92 -2.13 -12.13
C ARG A 196 13.93 -1.69 -11.08
N VAL A 197 12.94 -2.56 -10.78
CA VAL A 197 12.10 -2.47 -9.59
C VAL A 197 12.22 -3.76 -8.77
N ARG A 198 12.21 -3.61 -7.43
CA ARG A 198 12.26 -4.71 -6.46
C ARG A 198 11.19 -4.48 -5.39
N TRP A 199 10.48 -5.53 -5.03
CA TRP A 199 9.42 -5.49 -4.02
C TRP A 199 9.75 -6.42 -2.85
N PHE A 200 9.47 -5.94 -1.64
CA PHE A 200 9.74 -6.66 -0.41
C PHE A 200 8.52 -6.62 0.51
N VAL A 201 8.33 -7.68 1.28
CA VAL A 201 7.39 -7.73 2.41
C VAL A 201 8.17 -8.20 3.63
N ASP A 202 8.10 -7.43 4.72
CA ASP A 202 8.85 -7.69 5.97
C ASP A 202 10.34 -7.96 5.75
N GLY A 203 10.96 -7.13 4.89
CA GLY A 203 12.38 -7.23 4.54
C GLY A 203 12.76 -8.36 3.59
N VAL A 204 11.81 -9.24 3.22
CA VAL A 204 12.05 -10.36 2.29
C VAL A 204 11.67 -9.95 0.88
N GLU A 205 12.61 -10.03 -0.07
CA GLU A 205 12.34 -9.78 -1.49
C GLU A 205 11.33 -10.80 -2.03
N LYS A 206 10.25 -10.32 -2.63
CA LYS A 206 9.17 -11.13 -3.22
C LYS A 206 9.24 -11.17 -4.73
N TYR A 207 9.70 -10.09 -5.35
CA TYR A 207 9.83 -9.99 -6.80
C TYR A 207 10.87 -8.95 -7.19
N THR A 208 11.45 -9.13 -8.37
CA THR A 208 12.30 -8.16 -9.05
C THR A 208 12.11 -8.28 -10.55
N THR A 209 12.13 -7.14 -11.25
CA THR A 209 12.06 -7.12 -12.72
C THR A 209 12.86 -5.97 -13.30
N THR A 210 13.24 -6.12 -14.56
CA THR A 210 13.82 -5.08 -15.42
C THR A 210 12.90 -4.72 -16.58
N SER A 211 11.70 -5.32 -16.64
CA SER A 211 10.69 -5.05 -17.66
C SER A 211 9.71 -3.99 -17.17
N ASP A 212 9.21 -3.17 -18.06
CA ASP A 212 8.21 -2.13 -17.81
C ASP A 212 8.54 -1.20 -16.64
N VAL A 213 9.83 -0.92 -16.45
CA VAL A 213 10.28 -0.06 -15.35
C VAL A 213 9.95 1.40 -15.68
N PRO A 214 9.14 2.10 -14.84
CA PRO A 214 8.86 3.51 -15.07
C PRO A 214 10.14 4.34 -15.22
N SER A 215 10.14 5.28 -16.16
CA SER A 215 11.32 6.06 -16.51
C SER A 215 11.10 7.57 -16.44
N VAL A 216 9.91 8.01 -16.08
CA VAL A 216 9.52 9.41 -15.91
C VAL A 216 9.31 9.77 -14.45
N ALA A 217 9.26 11.06 -14.15
CA ALA A 217 9.04 11.54 -12.79
C ALA A 217 7.56 11.77 -12.49
N GLY A 218 7.15 11.57 -11.24
CA GLY A 218 5.79 11.79 -10.77
C GLY A 218 5.69 11.74 -9.23
N PRO A 219 4.48 11.84 -8.68
CA PRO A 219 4.24 11.71 -7.25
C PRO A 219 4.23 10.25 -6.78
N TRP A 220 4.24 10.08 -5.45
CA TRP A 220 3.92 8.83 -4.77
C TRP A 220 2.50 8.89 -4.22
N VAL A 221 1.77 7.78 -4.33
CA VAL A 221 0.33 7.71 -4.04
C VAL A 221 0.01 6.55 -3.10
N PHE A 222 -0.97 6.76 -2.23
CA PHE A 222 -1.57 5.75 -1.37
C PHE A 222 -3.08 5.84 -1.51
N ASN A 223 -3.75 4.73 -1.80
CA ASN A 223 -5.20 4.77 -1.90
C ASN A 223 -5.90 3.52 -1.32
N ASN A 224 -7.17 3.69 -1.05
CA ASN A 224 -8.12 2.63 -0.76
C ASN A 224 -9.36 2.92 -1.60
N TRP A 225 -9.65 2.03 -2.56
CA TRP A 225 -10.66 2.30 -3.56
C TRP A 225 -11.48 1.06 -3.96
N SER A 226 -12.65 1.33 -4.52
CA SER A 226 -13.53 0.34 -5.11
C SER A 226 -14.19 0.92 -6.36
N ASN A 227 -14.22 0.18 -7.45
CA ASN A 227 -14.88 0.58 -8.69
C ASN A 227 -15.98 -0.38 -9.14
N GLY A 228 -16.22 -1.47 -8.38
CA GLY A 228 -17.22 -2.49 -8.72
C GLY A 228 -16.77 -3.46 -9.81
N ASP A 229 -15.50 -3.43 -10.21
CA ASP A 229 -14.96 -4.37 -11.18
C ASP A 229 -14.70 -5.73 -10.52
N LYS A 230 -15.44 -6.73 -10.93
CA LYS A 230 -15.30 -8.11 -10.45
C LYS A 230 -13.92 -8.71 -10.73
N GLY A 231 -13.21 -8.16 -11.70
CA GLY A 231 -11.86 -8.57 -12.07
C GLY A 231 -10.82 -8.09 -11.05
N TRP A 232 -11.07 -6.98 -10.37
CA TRP A 232 -10.06 -6.34 -9.52
C TRP A 232 -10.57 -6.03 -8.11
N SER A 233 -10.99 -4.78 -7.84
CA SER A 233 -11.41 -4.37 -6.49
C SER A 233 -12.69 -5.07 -6.02
N ALA A 234 -13.53 -5.53 -6.95
CA ALA A 234 -14.93 -5.93 -6.68
C ALA A 234 -15.70 -4.80 -5.96
N GLY A 235 -16.57 -5.11 -5.01
CA GLY A 235 -17.22 -4.13 -4.16
C GLY A 235 -18.41 -3.39 -4.75
N PRO A 236 -18.87 -2.34 -4.09
CA PRO A 236 -18.28 -1.73 -2.90
C PRO A 236 -18.35 -2.64 -1.67
N PRO A 237 -17.54 -2.40 -0.62
CA PRO A 237 -17.56 -3.24 0.58
C PRO A 237 -18.90 -3.10 1.32
N ALA A 238 -19.35 -4.18 1.96
CA ALA A 238 -20.61 -4.17 2.73
C ALA A 238 -20.51 -3.33 4.01
N SER A 239 -19.32 -3.25 4.61
CA SER A 239 -18.99 -2.42 5.76
C SER A 239 -17.78 -1.55 5.45
N GLN A 240 -17.57 -0.48 6.25
CA GLN A 240 -16.43 0.42 6.01
C GLN A 240 -15.11 -0.35 5.98
N ALA A 241 -14.35 -0.19 4.91
CA ALA A 241 -13.00 -0.70 4.76
C ALA A 241 -11.98 0.38 5.11
N ASN A 242 -10.98 0.02 5.92
CA ASN A 242 -9.91 0.91 6.33
C ASN A 242 -8.56 0.33 5.90
N PHE A 243 -7.82 1.06 5.10
CA PHE A 243 -6.40 0.87 4.90
C PHE A 243 -5.66 1.79 5.87
N LYS A 244 -4.85 1.22 6.77
CA LYS A 244 -4.18 1.97 7.82
C LYS A 244 -2.68 2.00 7.56
N ILE A 245 -2.11 3.20 7.46
CA ILE A 245 -0.67 3.42 7.29
C ILE A 245 -0.14 4.03 8.58
N LYS A 246 0.84 3.36 9.20
CA LYS A 246 1.48 3.80 10.45
C LYS A 246 2.57 4.82 10.21
N ASP A 247 3.47 4.50 9.30
CA ASP A 247 4.56 5.37 8.89
C ASP A 247 5.04 5.06 7.48
N VAL A 248 5.70 6.05 6.87
CA VAL A 248 6.32 5.95 5.55
C VAL A 248 7.71 6.55 5.61
N TYR A 249 8.69 5.81 5.11
CA TYR A 249 10.05 6.31 4.86
C TYR A 249 10.29 6.29 3.36
N LEU A 250 10.41 7.47 2.78
CA LEU A 250 10.61 7.68 1.35
C LEU A 250 12.01 8.26 1.13
N TYR A 251 12.89 7.50 0.48
CA TYR A 251 14.19 7.94 -0.02
C TYR A 251 14.07 8.09 -1.52
N TYR A 252 14.44 9.26 -2.07
CA TYR A 252 14.14 9.53 -3.48
C TYR A 252 15.12 10.51 -4.13
N ASN A 253 15.16 10.45 -5.44
CA ASN A 253 15.74 11.50 -6.29
C ASN A 253 14.60 12.24 -6.99
N THR A 254 14.87 13.42 -7.49
CA THR A 254 14.00 14.23 -8.33
C THR A 254 14.56 14.33 -9.74
N ALA A 255 13.68 14.56 -10.74
CA ALA A 255 14.07 14.85 -12.11
C ALA A 255 14.56 16.30 -12.23
#